data_9b8372d68198bc03666ee2ba49e39146
#
_entry.id   9b8372d68198bc03666ee2ba49e39146
#
_cell.length_a   1.000
_cell.length_b   1.000
_cell.length_c   1.000
_cell.angle_alpha   90.00
_cell.angle_beta   90.00
_cell.angle_gamma   90.00
#
_symmetry.space_group_name_H-M   'P 1'
#
loop_
_entity.id
_entity.type
_entity.pdbx_description
1 polymer ?
#
loop_
_entity_poly.entity_id
_entity_poly.type
_entity_poly.pdbx_seq_one_letter_code
_entity_poly.pdbx_strand_id
1 'polypeptide(L)' 'MNSVFTENGWKDYVYWQTEDRKTLRKINSLLEDIKRNGNEGIGKPEALSGDLAGFWSRRINDKDRLIYK' A
#
# COMPACT_ATOMS: atom_id res chain seq x y z
N MET A 1 -6.02 8.39 10.03
CA MET A 1 -6.46 7.31 9.14
C MET A 1 -5.85 5.99 9.58
N ASN A 2 -6.64 4.97 9.58
CA ASN A 2 -6.15 3.64 9.91
C ASN A 2 -5.70 2.91 8.64
N SER A 3 -4.47 2.44 8.63
CA SER A 3 -3.99 1.55 7.59
C SER A 3 -4.38 0.14 7.96
N VAL A 4 -5.12 -0.53 7.09
CA VAL A 4 -5.53 -1.90 7.32
C VAL A 4 -4.91 -2.77 6.26
N PHE A 5 -4.05 -3.70 6.68
CA PHE A 5 -3.50 -4.69 5.78
C PHE A 5 -4.40 -5.92 5.81
N THR A 6 -4.60 -6.52 4.64
CA THR A 6 -5.13 -7.88 4.60
C THR A 6 -4.04 -8.80 5.18
N GLU A 7 -4.41 -10.02 5.55
CA GLU A 7 -3.43 -10.99 6.04
C GLU A 7 -2.27 -11.17 5.06
N ASN A 8 -2.58 -11.28 3.78
CA ASN A 8 -1.56 -11.43 2.75
C ASN A 8 -0.71 -10.16 2.60
N GLY A 9 -1.34 -8.99 2.71
CA GLY A 9 -0.63 -7.72 2.64
C GLY A 9 0.37 -7.56 3.76
N TRP A 10 0.03 -8.01 4.98
CA TRP A 10 0.96 -7.97 6.11
C TRP A 10 2.14 -8.89 5.90
N LYS A 11 1.90 -10.12 5.42
CA LYS A 11 2.97 -11.06 5.11
C LYS A 11 3.91 -10.52 4.04
N ASP A 12 3.35 -9.90 3.00
CA ASP A 12 4.14 -9.30 1.95
C ASP A 12 4.99 -8.14 2.48
N TYR A 13 4.46 -7.33 3.37
CA TYR A 13 5.21 -6.24 3.99
C TYR A 13 6.42 -6.79 4.76
N VAL A 14 6.24 -7.83 5.54
CA VAL A 14 7.33 -8.46 6.29
C VAL A 14 8.38 -9.04 5.34
N TYR A 15 7.95 -9.67 4.26
CA TYR A 15 8.84 -10.19 3.24
C TYR A 15 9.73 -9.07 2.66
N TRP A 16 9.12 -7.97 2.25
CA TRP A 16 9.87 -6.85 1.67
C TRP A 16 10.85 -6.25 2.65
N GLN A 17 10.52 -6.24 3.92
CA GLN A 17 11.39 -5.72 4.96
C GLN A 17 12.70 -6.50 5.04
N THR A 18 12.68 -7.80 4.76
CA THR A 18 13.85 -8.66 4.83
C THR A 18 14.59 -8.78 3.50
N GLU A 19 13.88 -8.66 2.38
CA GLU A 19 14.43 -8.98 1.07
C GLU A 19 14.83 -7.77 0.24
N ASP A 20 14.17 -6.64 0.40
CA ASP A 20 14.41 -5.48 -0.47
C ASP A 20 14.21 -4.16 0.27
N ARG A 21 15.31 -3.54 0.67
CA ARG A 21 15.26 -2.28 1.41
C ARG A 21 14.72 -1.11 0.58
N LYS A 22 14.96 -1.11 -0.71
CA LYS A 22 14.47 -0.07 -1.60
C LYS A 22 12.95 -0.11 -1.69
N THR A 23 12.41 -1.30 -1.86
CA THR A 23 10.96 -1.52 -1.88
C THR A 23 10.36 -1.18 -0.52
N LEU A 24 11.02 -1.55 0.57
CA LEU A 24 10.56 -1.18 1.90
C LEU A 24 10.46 0.33 2.07
N ARG A 25 11.45 1.08 1.62
CA ARG A 25 11.42 2.55 1.67
C ARG A 25 10.23 3.10 0.90
N LYS A 26 9.94 2.51 -0.26
CA LYS A 26 8.78 2.93 -1.06
C LYS A 26 7.48 2.66 -0.32
N ILE A 27 7.34 1.49 0.29
CA ILE A 27 6.17 1.14 1.08
C ILE A 27 6.00 2.10 2.25
N ASN A 28 7.09 2.39 2.97
CA ASN A 28 7.04 3.32 4.09
C ASN A 28 6.65 4.74 3.64
N SER A 29 7.15 5.18 2.50
CA SER A 29 6.76 6.47 1.92
C SER A 29 5.28 6.51 1.57
N LEU A 30 4.74 5.42 1.03
CA LEU A 30 3.33 5.32 0.72
C LEU A 30 2.48 5.36 1.99
N LEU A 31 2.89 4.64 3.04
CA LEU A 31 2.17 4.64 4.32
C LEU A 31 2.15 6.03 4.95
N GLU A 32 3.27 6.75 4.92
CA GLU A 32 3.32 8.12 5.41
C GLU A 32 2.42 9.04 4.61
N ASP A 33 2.42 8.89 3.29
CA ASP A 33 1.59 9.72 2.42
C ASP A 33 0.10 9.44 2.63
N ILE A 34 -0.27 8.18 2.84
CA ILE A 34 -1.64 7.81 3.18
C ILE A 34 -2.08 8.50 4.46
N LYS A 35 -1.23 8.53 5.47
CA LYS A 35 -1.50 9.22 6.73
C LYS A 35 -1.75 10.71 6.54
N ARG A 36 -1.00 11.35 5.64
CA ARG A 36 -1.10 12.79 5.42
C ARG A 36 -2.22 13.17 4.50
N ASN A 37 -2.36 12.46 3.40
CA ASN A 37 -3.18 12.88 2.27
C ASN A 37 -4.39 11.99 2.00
N GLY A 38 -4.57 10.94 2.77
CA GLY A 38 -5.70 10.04 2.60
C GLY A 38 -5.65 9.32 1.27
N ASN A 39 -6.63 9.57 0.42
CA ASN A 39 -6.76 8.88 -0.85
C ASN A 39 -6.20 9.67 -2.04
N GLU A 40 -5.34 10.64 -1.75
CA GLU A 40 -4.63 11.41 -2.77
C GLU A 40 -3.14 11.34 -2.49
N GLY A 41 -2.32 11.57 -3.51
CA GLY A 41 -0.90 11.65 -3.32
C GLY A 41 -0.11 10.70 -4.21
N ILE A 42 1.05 10.24 -3.70
CA ILE A 42 1.99 9.44 -4.50
C ILE A 42 1.49 8.01 -4.73
N GLY A 43 2.03 7.35 -5.75
CA GLY A 43 1.71 5.95 -6.04
C GLY A 43 0.40 5.74 -6.77
N LYS A 44 -0.18 6.78 -7.34
CA LYS A 44 -1.43 6.72 -8.11
C LYS A 44 -2.55 6.00 -7.35
N PRO A 45 -3.07 6.60 -6.26
CA PRO A 45 -4.16 5.99 -5.49
C PRO A 45 -5.35 5.68 -6.38
N GLU A 46 -5.90 4.50 -6.22
CA GLU A 46 -7.01 4.03 -7.05
C GLU A 46 -8.01 3.26 -6.18
N ALA A 47 -9.28 3.64 -6.28
CA ALA A 47 -10.35 2.94 -5.60
C ALA A 47 -10.60 1.59 -6.27
N LEU A 48 -10.78 0.56 -5.47
CA LEU A 48 -11.06 -0.78 -5.97
C LEU A 48 -12.56 -1.02 -6.00
N SER A 49 -12.96 -2.02 -6.79
CA SER A 49 -14.36 -2.36 -6.98
C SER A 49 -14.59 -3.86 -6.78
N GLY A 50 -15.85 -4.31 -6.96
CA GLY A 50 -16.20 -5.70 -6.77
C GLY A 50 -16.03 -6.12 -5.32
N ASP A 51 -15.41 -7.26 -5.10
CA ASP A 51 -15.19 -7.81 -3.76
C ASP A 51 -14.30 -6.94 -2.89
N LEU A 52 -13.54 -6.06 -3.51
CA LEU A 52 -12.63 -5.14 -2.82
C LEU A 52 -13.18 -3.71 -2.76
N ALA A 53 -14.46 -3.52 -2.99
CA ALA A 53 -15.08 -2.20 -2.86
C ALA A 53 -14.86 -1.65 -1.45
N GLY A 54 -14.45 -0.38 -1.37
CA GLY A 54 -14.09 0.24 -0.09
C GLY A 54 -12.60 0.20 0.21
N PHE A 55 -11.84 -0.58 -0.56
CA PHE A 55 -10.38 -0.58 -0.46
C PHE A 55 -9.79 0.31 -1.54
N TRP A 56 -8.54 0.70 -1.31
CA TRP A 56 -7.75 1.50 -2.23
C TRP A 56 -6.44 0.80 -2.50
N SER A 57 -5.80 1.14 -3.61
CA SER A 57 -4.48 0.63 -3.91
C SER A 57 -3.55 1.75 -4.32
N ARG A 58 -2.27 1.60 -4.01
CA ARG A 58 -1.21 2.48 -4.50
C ARG A 58 -0.10 1.61 -5.06
N ARG A 59 0.54 2.11 -6.11
CA ARG A 59 1.62 1.39 -6.79
C ARG A 59 2.88 1.42 -5.95
N ILE A 60 3.45 0.26 -5.68
CA ILE A 60 4.77 0.12 -5.07
C ILE A 60 5.83 0.12 -6.17
N ASN A 61 5.63 -0.70 -7.19
CA ASN A 61 6.49 -0.81 -8.36
C ASN A 61 5.65 -1.31 -9.54
N ASP A 62 6.28 -1.73 -10.62
CA ASP A 62 5.55 -2.16 -11.84
C ASP A 62 4.70 -3.41 -11.62
N LYS A 63 5.02 -4.20 -10.61
CA LYS A 63 4.34 -5.48 -10.36
C LYS A 63 3.43 -5.44 -9.14
N ASP A 64 3.78 -4.67 -8.13
CA ASP A 64 3.17 -4.79 -6.81
C ASP A 64 2.42 -3.52 -6.42
N ARG A 65 1.32 -3.72 -5.69
CA ARG A 65 0.51 -2.63 -5.17
C ARG A 65 0.26 -2.83 -3.68
N LEU A 66 0.18 -1.70 -2.97
CA LEU A 66 -0.24 -1.67 -1.58
C LEU A 66 -1.75 -1.52 -1.55
N ILE A 67 -2.44 -2.49 -0.92
CA ILE A 67 -3.89 -2.45 -0.74
C ILE A 67 -4.18 -1.98 0.68
N TYR A 68 -5.07 -1.01 0.81
CA TYR A 68 -5.40 -0.45 2.12
C TYR A 68 -6.85 0.03 2.15
N LYS A 69 -7.32 0.32 3.34
CA LYS A 69 -8.69 0.76 3.54
C LYS A 69 -8.77 2.10 4.29
#